data_0bb7fb4c9827d0dfa0147e7b0c5f5fda
#
_entry.id   0bb7fb4c9827d0dfa0147e7b0c5f5fda
#
_cell.length_a   1.000
_cell.length_b   1.000
_cell.length_c   1.000
_cell.angle_alpha   90.00
_cell.angle_beta   90.00
_cell.angle_gamma   90.00
#
_symmetry.space_group_name_H-M   'P 1'
#
loop_
_entity.id
_entity.type
_entity.pdbx_description
1 polymer ?
#
loop_
_entity_poly.entity_id
_entity_poly.type
_entity_poly.pdbx_seq_one_letter_code
_entity_poly.pdbx_strand_id
1 'polypeptide(L)'
;MGISELSKAAAKKYRQVAKAYECHNHRHAVAILVHDYPDLCMELCDVLLAFRLTEQQIKKRGGSESQIPKTFSAALRPLGWDERKLTAQLVVDDQTVSQDTHMIDYIKGEVAFDLEWNSKDQTFDRDLYAFRAFFEYRKIAVAVLVTRSNDLDSYFKSLGSYVDENGKRRRYFAKYGASTTHMKKLLPRLRAGRCGGCPVLAVGITQKQLVKDNG
;
A
#
# COMPACT_ATOMS: atom_id res chain seq x y z
N MET A 1 12.54 27.17 5.33
CA MET A 1 12.29 26.70 3.95
C MET A 1 10.83 27.02 3.62
N GLY A 2 10.57 27.73 2.53
CA GLY A 2 9.19 28.10 2.17
C GLY A 2 8.41 26.90 1.61
N ILE A 3 7.06 26.92 1.71
CA ILE A 3 6.17 25.85 1.22
C ILE A 3 6.50 25.43 -0.23
N SER A 4 6.82 26.41 -1.10
CA SER A 4 7.19 26.14 -2.50
C SER A 4 8.48 25.33 -2.68
N GLU A 5 9.44 25.47 -1.77
CA GLU A 5 10.70 24.70 -1.84
C GLU A 5 10.52 23.28 -1.33
N LEU A 6 9.76 23.07 -0.27
CA LEU A 6 9.37 21.75 0.24
C LEU A 6 8.61 20.97 -0.84
N SER A 7 7.63 21.61 -1.50
CA SER A 7 6.87 20.98 -2.58
C SER A 7 7.77 20.60 -3.77
N LYS A 8 8.75 21.42 -4.13
CA LYS A 8 9.73 21.08 -5.18
C LYS A 8 10.58 19.86 -4.79
N ALA A 9 11.03 19.80 -3.52
CA ALA A 9 11.78 18.66 -3.00
C ALA A 9 10.92 17.37 -3.00
N ALA A 10 9.69 17.45 -2.52
CA ALA A 10 8.73 16.34 -2.53
C ALA A 10 8.45 15.86 -3.96
N ALA A 11 8.20 16.78 -4.91
CA ALA A 11 8.00 16.44 -6.31
C ALA A 11 9.22 15.77 -6.94
N LYS A 12 10.43 16.23 -6.61
CA LYS A 12 11.68 15.60 -7.08
C LYS A 12 11.80 14.17 -6.54
N LYS A 13 11.50 13.96 -5.26
CA LYS A 13 11.57 12.65 -4.61
C LYS A 13 10.51 11.70 -5.14
N TYR A 14 9.27 12.15 -5.29
CA TYR A 14 8.20 11.38 -5.92
C TYR A 14 8.56 10.93 -7.34
N ARG A 15 9.19 11.79 -8.16
CA ARG A 15 9.67 11.38 -9.51
C ARG A 15 10.68 10.23 -9.47
N GLN A 16 11.48 10.08 -8.39
CA GLN A 16 12.35 8.93 -8.21
C GLN A 16 11.55 7.67 -7.90
N VAL A 17 10.54 7.78 -7.02
CA VAL A 17 9.60 6.66 -6.74
C VAL A 17 8.89 6.25 -8.03
N ALA A 18 8.35 7.18 -8.81
CA ALA A 18 7.64 6.88 -10.04
C ALA A 18 8.51 6.23 -11.14
N LYS A 19 9.84 6.37 -11.07
CA LYS A 19 10.78 5.64 -11.95
C LYS A 19 11.05 4.21 -11.48
N ALA A 20 10.93 3.95 -10.17
CA ALA A 20 11.25 2.68 -9.54
C ALA A 20 10.02 1.79 -9.32
N TYR A 21 8.86 2.37 -9.18
CA TYR A 21 7.58 1.74 -8.89
C TYR A 21 6.57 1.94 -10.03
N GLU A 22 5.56 1.09 -10.10
CA GLU A 22 4.36 1.32 -10.90
C GLU A 22 3.43 2.26 -10.11
N CYS A 23 3.20 3.49 -10.58
CA CYS A 23 2.40 4.48 -9.86
C CYS A 23 1.15 4.86 -10.65
N HIS A 24 -0.01 4.88 -9.97
CA HIS A 24 -1.28 5.34 -10.52
C HIS A 24 -1.88 6.43 -9.62
N ASN A 25 -2.01 7.62 -10.19
CA ASN A 25 -2.51 8.81 -9.51
C ASN A 25 -4.04 8.92 -9.67
N HIS A 26 -4.80 8.47 -8.68
CA HIS A 26 -6.26 8.58 -8.69
C HIS A 26 -6.69 9.85 -7.97
N ARG A 27 -7.58 10.65 -8.62
CA ARG A 27 -8.14 11.91 -8.08
C ARG A 27 -7.08 12.89 -7.55
N HIS A 28 -6.01 13.08 -8.32
CA HIS A 28 -4.95 14.06 -8.01
C HIS A 28 -4.18 13.82 -6.70
N ALA A 29 -4.16 12.59 -6.19
CA ALA A 29 -3.49 12.25 -4.93
C ALA A 29 -2.03 12.75 -4.85
N VAL A 30 -1.29 12.68 -5.97
CA VAL A 30 0.10 13.16 -6.03
C VAL A 30 0.18 14.67 -5.81
N ALA A 31 -0.74 15.46 -6.37
CA ALA A 31 -0.75 16.90 -6.18
C ALA A 31 -0.98 17.26 -4.70
N ILE A 32 -1.94 16.60 -4.06
CA ILE A 32 -2.24 16.78 -2.63
C ILE A 32 -1.02 16.40 -1.79
N LEU A 33 -0.43 15.21 -2.01
CA LEU A 33 0.76 14.77 -1.27
C LEU A 33 1.93 15.75 -1.42
N VAL A 34 2.20 16.21 -2.64
CA VAL A 34 3.36 17.06 -2.94
C VAL A 34 3.18 18.49 -2.45
N HIS A 35 1.96 19.04 -2.53
CA HIS A 35 1.74 20.45 -2.25
C HIS A 35 1.18 20.70 -0.84
N ASP A 36 0.29 19.86 -0.36
CA ASP A 36 -0.38 20.06 0.93
C ASP A 36 0.34 19.31 2.06
N TYR A 37 0.99 18.16 1.75
CA TYR A 37 1.69 17.32 2.73
C TYR A 37 3.13 16.97 2.29
N PRO A 38 3.97 17.95 1.90
CA PRO A 38 5.28 17.68 1.30
C PRO A 38 6.23 16.89 2.22
N ASP A 39 6.21 17.15 3.52
CA ASP A 39 7.05 16.43 4.48
C ASP A 39 6.64 14.95 4.58
N LEU A 40 5.34 14.67 4.70
CA LEU A 40 4.82 13.31 4.75
C LEU A 40 5.03 12.57 3.42
N CYS A 41 4.90 13.29 2.29
CA CYS A 41 5.25 12.78 0.98
C CYS A 41 6.72 12.36 0.90
N MET A 42 7.63 13.16 1.43
CA MET A 42 9.07 12.85 1.46
C MET A 42 9.37 11.65 2.35
N GLU A 43 8.77 11.56 3.54
CA GLU A 43 8.93 10.39 4.43
C GLU A 43 8.51 9.09 3.73
N LEU A 44 7.31 9.07 3.11
CA LEU A 44 6.84 7.90 2.36
C LEU A 44 7.73 7.56 1.16
N CYS A 45 8.19 8.59 0.44
CA CYS A 45 9.12 8.39 -0.67
C CYS A 45 10.44 7.80 -0.18
N ASP A 46 10.97 8.22 0.96
CA ASP A 46 12.21 7.68 1.53
C ASP A 46 12.05 6.21 1.90
N VAL A 47 10.96 5.86 2.57
CA VAL A 47 10.66 4.46 2.90
C VAL A 47 10.56 3.60 1.63
N LEU A 48 9.84 4.08 0.62
CA LEU A 48 9.72 3.37 -0.67
C LEU A 48 11.07 3.25 -1.38
N LEU A 49 11.89 4.32 -1.43
CA LEU A 49 13.19 4.30 -2.10
C LEU A 49 14.23 3.46 -1.36
N ALA A 50 14.09 3.31 -0.03
CA ALA A 50 14.94 2.44 0.77
C ALA A 50 14.54 0.97 0.71
N PHE A 51 13.26 0.67 0.39
CA PHE A 51 12.76 -0.70 0.35
C PHE A 51 13.48 -1.54 -0.71
N ARG A 52 13.81 -2.78 -0.35
CA ARG A 52 14.36 -3.80 -1.25
C ARG A 52 13.60 -5.10 -1.07
N LEU A 53 13.33 -5.77 -2.18
CA LEU A 53 12.64 -7.05 -2.24
C LEU A 53 13.66 -8.16 -2.48
N THR A 54 13.79 -9.10 -1.55
CA THR A 54 14.72 -10.23 -1.68
C THR A 54 14.00 -11.50 -2.12
N GLU A 55 14.73 -12.40 -2.78
CA GLU A 55 14.20 -13.70 -3.17
C GLU A 55 13.79 -14.52 -1.93
N GLN A 56 14.55 -14.40 -0.84
CA GLN A 56 14.23 -15.07 0.42
C GLN A 56 12.87 -14.61 0.97
N GLN A 57 12.57 -13.31 0.95
CA GLN A 57 11.26 -12.79 1.37
C GLN A 57 10.11 -13.34 0.51
N ILE A 58 10.36 -13.47 -0.81
CA ILE A 58 9.39 -14.01 -1.76
C ILE A 58 9.16 -15.50 -1.54
N LYS A 59 10.22 -16.28 -1.32
CA LYS A 59 10.18 -17.73 -1.13
C LYS A 59 9.66 -18.15 0.24
N LYS A 60 9.82 -17.31 1.26
CA LYS A 60 9.39 -17.62 2.63
C LYS A 60 7.91 -17.98 2.65
N ARG A 61 7.56 -19.07 3.35
CA ARG A 61 6.18 -19.51 3.51
C ARG A 61 5.34 -18.42 4.17
N GLY A 62 4.10 -18.27 3.74
CA GLY A 62 3.12 -17.37 4.34
C GLY A 62 2.81 -17.79 5.77
N GLY A 63 2.67 -16.83 6.63
CA GLY A 63 2.17 -16.91 8.00
C GLY A 63 1.42 -15.62 8.27
N SER A 64 0.88 -15.43 9.47
CA SER A 64 0.04 -14.29 9.83
C SER A 64 0.66 -12.91 9.54
N GLU A 65 1.98 -12.83 9.42
CA GLU A 65 2.67 -11.60 9.05
C GLU A 65 3.92 -11.90 8.19
N SER A 66 3.86 -11.54 6.91
CA SER A 66 5.00 -11.71 6.02
C SER A 66 6.11 -10.70 6.33
N GLN A 67 7.35 -10.99 5.92
CA GLN A 67 8.49 -10.10 6.18
C GLN A 67 8.37 -8.73 5.51
N ILE A 68 7.63 -8.64 4.40
CA ILE A 68 7.46 -7.39 3.65
C ILE A 68 6.65 -6.36 4.44
N PRO A 69 5.45 -6.66 4.98
CA PRO A 69 4.79 -5.77 5.93
C PRO A 69 5.66 -5.38 7.13
N LYS A 70 6.42 -6.33 7.70
CA LYS A 70 7.34 -6.04 8.82
C LYS A 70 8.43 -5.02 8.45
N THR A 71 8.97 -5.09 7.23
CA THR A 71 9.95 -4.12 6.74
C THR A 71 9.35 -2.71 6.67
N PHE A 72 8.13 -2.57 6.17
CA PHE A 72 7.44 -1.28 6.14
C PHE A 72 7.09 -0.80 7.55
N SER A 73 6.61 -1.69 8.42
CA SER A 73 6.32 -1.37 9.82
C SER A 73 7.55 -0.84 10.55
N ALA A 74 8.69 -1.52 10.40
CA ALA A 74 9.95 -1.11 11.02
C ALA A 74 10.44 0.26 10.52
N ALA A 75 10.10 0.66 9.29
CA ALA A 75 10.47 1.95 8.73
C ALA A 75 9.47 3.06 9.10
N LEU A 76 8.18 2.78 9.14
CA LEU A 76 7.12 3.79 9.31
C LEU A 76 6.83 4.11 10.79
N ARG A 77 6.76 3.07 11.67
CA ARG A 77 6.42 3.28 13.10
C ARG A 77 7.35 4.27 13.82
N PRO A 78 8.69 4.22 13.67
CA PRO A 78 9.58 5.19 14.30
C PRO A 78 9.38 6.63 13.82
N LEU A 79 8.78 6.81 12.63
CA LEU A 79 8.45 8.12 12.09
C LEU A 79 7.09 8.65 12.59
N GLY A 80 6.36 7.88 13.42
CA GLY A 80 5.05 8.26 13.97
C GLY A 80 3.88 7.96 13.02
N TRP A 81 4.04 6.99 12.13
CA TRP A 81 2.93 6.42 11.35
C TRP A 81 2.28 5.31 12.16
N ASP A 82 1.05 5.54 12.62
CA ASP A 82 0.36 4.66 13.55
C ASP A 82 -0.95 4.10 12.98
N GLU A 83 -1.28 2.90 13.43
CA GLU A 83 -2.55 2.26 13.12
C GLU A 83 -3.71 3.03 13.74
N ARG A 84 -4.78 3.22 12.96
CA ARG A 84 -6.01 3.86 13.47
C ARG A 84 -7.27 3.13 13.01
N LYS A 85 -8.17 2.96 13.97
CA LYS A 85 -9.56 2.55 13.74
C LYS A 85 -10.45 3.78 13.82
N LEU A 86 -11.36 3.93 12.86
CA LEU A 86 -12.41 4.92 12.94
C LEU A 86 -13.64 4.28 13.58
N THR A 87 -14.10 4.86 14.67
CA THR A 87 -15.41 4.58 15.24
C THR A 87 -16.28 5.81 14.99
N ALA A 88 -17.34 5.65 14.21
CA ALA A 88 -18.28 6.71 13.92
C ALA A 88 -19.68 6.29 14.39
N GLN A 89 -20.45 7.25 14.90
CA GLN A 89 -21.86 7.08 15.23
C GLN A 89 -22.68 8.03 14.40
N LEU A 90 -23.70 7.50 13.73
CA LEU A 90 -24.71 8.28 13.03
C LEU A 90 -25.97 8.27 13.86
N VAL A 91 -26.45 9.46 14.23
CA VAL A 91 -27.76 9.61 14.88
C VAL A 91 -28.77 9.95 13.78
N VAL A 92 -29.74 9.07 13.58
CA VAL A 92 -30.86 9.29 12.65
C VAL A 92 -32.11 9.25 13.49
N ASP A 93 -32.80 10.37 13.57
CA ASP A 93 -33.87 10.60 14.52
C ASP A 93 -33.36 10.29 15.96
N ASP A 94 -34.00 9.42 16.71
CA ASP A 94 -33.59 9.03 18.06
C ASP A 94 -32.76 7.74 18.08
N GLN A 95 -32.33 7.22 16.92
CA GLN A 95 -31.57 5.98 16.82
C GLN A 95 -30.09 6.26 16.53
N THR A 96 -29.22 5.67 17.35
CA THR A 96 -27.78 5.70 17.14
C THR A 96 -27.34 4.45 16.36
N VAL A 97 -26.78 4.65 15.17
CA VAL A 97 -26.18 3.58 14.36
C VAL A 97 -24.66 3.71 14.45
N SER A 98 -24.02 2.67 14.99
CA SER A 98 -22.54 2.60 14.98
C SER A 98 -22.05 2.17 13.62
N GLN A 99 -21.10 2.94 13.07
CA GLN A 99 -20.47 2.66 11.79
C GLN A 99 -18.96 2.45 12.03
N ASP A 100 -18.61 1.22 12.38
CA ASP A 100 -17.21 0.84 12.53
C ASP A 100 -16.57 0.62 11.17
N THR A 101 -15.37 1.20 11.00
CA THR A 101 -14.54 0.92 9.82
C THR A 101 -13.46 -0.09 10.17
N HIS A 102 -12.85 -0.67 9.14
CA HIS A 102 -11.56 -1.34 9.29
C HIS A 102 -10.49 -0.37 9.74
N MET A 103 -9.47 -0.92 10.39
CA MET A 103 -8.27 -0.18 10.71
C MET A 103 -7.50 0.15 9.44
N ILE A 104 -6.91 1.34 9.41
CA ILE A 104 -5.86 1.72 8.46
C ILE A 104 -4.53 1.48 9.15
N ASP A 105 -3.62 0.76 8.50
CA ASP A 105 -2.37 0.29 9.09
C ASP A 105 -1.45 1.45 9.53
N TYR A 106 -1.48 2.56 8.78
CA TYR A 106 -0.62 3.72 9.06
C TYR A 106 -1.33 5.02 8.71
N ILE A 107 -1.45 5.92 9.69
CA ILE A 107 -1.89 7.31 9.51
C ILE A 107 -0.90 8.23 10.20
N LYS A 108 -0.54 9.31 9.52
CA LYS A 108 0.19 10.43 10.11
C LYS A 108 -0.39 11.74 9.56
N GLY A 109 -0.79 12.67 10.45
CA GLY A 109 -1.57 13.82 10.04
C GLY A 109 -2.86 13.40 9.32
N GLU A 110 -3.06 13.92 8.12
CA GLU A 110 -4.20 13.58 7.25
C GLU A 110 -3.81 12.69 6.06
N VAL A 111 -2.68 12.02 6.13
CA VAL A 111 -2.21 11.07 5.12
C VAL A 111 -2.34 9.65 5.64
N ALA A 112 -3.01 8.78 4.89
CA ALA A 112 -3.13 7.35 5.15
C ALA A 112 -2.18 6.54 4.27
N PHE A 113 -1.70 5.39 4.78
CA PHE A 113 -0.90 4.45 4.03
C PHE A 113 -1.28 3.02 4.43
N ASP A 114 -1.51 2.16 3.44
CA ASP A 114 -1.70 0.73 3.62
C ASP A 114 -0.82 -0.07 2.66
N LEU A 115 -0.43 -1.26 3.09
CA LEU A 115 0.33 -2.21 2.29
C LEU A 115 -0.38 -3.56 2.20
N GLU A 116 -0.84 -3.90 1.00
CA GLU A 116 -1.43 -5.19 0.71
C GLU A 116 -0.48 -6.08 -0.10
N TRP A 117 0.20 -6.99 0.58
CA TRP A 117 1.13 -7.94 -0.02
C TRP A 117 0.63 -9.38 0.08
N ASN A 118 0.19 -9.93 -1.05
CA ASN A 118 -0.23 -11.33 -1.17
C ASN A 118 -1.40 -11.76 -0.26
N SER A 119 -2.22 -10.81 0.18
CA SER A 119 -3.49 -11.04 0.82
C SER A 119 -4.54 -11.50 -0.21
N LYS A 120 -5.73 -11.92 0.21
CA LYS A 120 -6.85 -12.13 -0.72
C LYS A 120 -7.25 -10.80 -1.35
N ASP A 121 -7.57 -10.77 -2.65
CA ASP A 121 -7.88 -9.52 -3.36
C ASP A 121 -9.12 -8.77 -2.84
N GLN A 122 -9.97 -9.43 -2.05
CA GLN A 122 -11.10 -8.83 -1.34
C GLN A 122 -10.66 -7.82 -0.27
N THR A 123 -9.41 -7.88 0.23
CA THR A 123 -8.89 -6.89 1.20
C THR A 123 -8.90 -5.49 0.62
N PHE A 124 -8.66 -5.32 -0.68
CA PHE A 124 -8.79 -4.02 -1.33
C PHE A 124 -10.16 -3.35 -1.16
N ASP A 125 -11.24 -4.13 -1.14
CA ASP A 125 -12.59 -3.57 -0.97
C ASP A 125 -12.77 -3.00 0.43
N ARG A 126 -12.20 -3.68 1.42
CA ARG A 126 -12.18 -3.28 2.81
C ARG A 126 -11.34 -2.02 3.02
N ASP A 127 -10.12 -1.99 2.46
CA ASP A 127 -9.18 -0.87 2.63
C ASP A 127 -9.70 0.39 1.90
N LEU A 128 -10.21 0.24 0.69
CA LEU A 128 -10.82 1.34 -0.05
C LEU A 128 -12.09 1.88 0.64
N TYR A 129 -12.86 1.01 1.29
CA TYR A 129 -13.99 1.45 2.12
C TYR A 129 -13.51 2.22 3.36
N ALA A 130 -12.44 1.77 4.02
CA ALA A 130 -11.86 2.50 5.14
C ALA A 130 -11.35 3.88 4.70
N PHE A 131 -10.59 3.97 3.60
CA PHE A 131 -10.15 5.25 3.03
C PHE A 131 -11.33 6.19 2.73
N ARG A 132 -12.39 5.67 2.12
CA ARG A 132 -13.61 6.43 1.87
C ARG A 132 -14.19 7.00 3.17
N ALA A 133 -14.40 6.16 4.18
CA ALA A 133 -15.00 6.58 5.44
C ALA A 133 -14.14 7.63 6.16
N PHE A 134 -12.82 7.39 6.28
CA PHE A 134 -11.91 8.37 6.89
C PHE A 134 -11.88 9.70 6.13
N PHE A 135 -11.95 9.67 4.80
CA PHE A 135 -12.00 10.85 3.96
C PHE A 135 -13.33 11.62 4.13
N GLU A 136 -14.46 10.93 4.07
CA GLU A 136 -15.79 11.53 4.24
C GLU A 136 -15.94 12.19 5.63
N TYR A 137 -15.34 11.60 6.66
CA TYR A 137 -15.27 12.17 8.00
C TYR A 137 -14.11 13.16 8.21
N ARG A 138 -13.42 13.57 7.15
CA ARG A 138 -12.31 14.55 7.19
C ARG A 138 -11.20 14.17 8.17
N LYS A 139 -10.89 12.89 8.26
CA LYS A 139 -9.78 12.34 9.06
C LYS A 139 -8.53 12.12 8.23
N ILE A 140 -8.69 12.00 6.91
CA ILE A 140 -7.60 11.99 5.94
C ILE A 140 -7.97 12.87 4.74
N ALA A 141 -6.97 13.41 4.07
CA ALA A 141 -7.10 14.15 2.81
C ALA A 141 -6.68 13.29 1.62
N VAL A 142 -5.80 12.32 1.83
CA VAL A 142 -5.24 11.47 0.78
C VAL A 142 -4.76 10.14 1.36
N ALA A 143 -4.81 9.09 0.54
CA ALA A 143 -4.28 7.77 0.88
C ALA A 143 -3.23 7.28 -0.12
N VAL A 144 -2.30 6.47 0.37
CA VAL A 144 -1.32 5.72 -0.42
C VAL A 144 -1.58 4.24 -0.19
N LEU A 145 -1.80 3.47 -1.27
CA LEU A 145 -2.00 2.02 -1.19
C LEU A 145 -0.91 1.31 -1.97
N VAL A 146 -0.06 0.60 -1.25
CA VAL A 146 1.05 -0.16 -1.83
C VAL A 146 0.63 -1.61 -2.05
N THR A 147 0.94 -2.15 -3.21
CA THR A 147 0.77 -3.57 -3.51
C THR A 147 1.85 -4.04 -4.48
N ARG A 148 1.80 -5.28 -4.96
CA ARG A 148 2.73 -5.74 -5.99
C ARG A 148 2.29 -5.33 -7.39
N SER A 149 3.24 -4.93 -8.23
CA SER A 149 3.03 -4.82 -9.68
C SER A 149 2.93 -6.21 -10.32
N ASN A 150 2.23 -6.29 -11.43
CA ASN A 150 2.16 -7.53 -12.21
C ASN A 150 3.41 -7.79 -13.06
N ASP A 151 4.36 -6.89 -13.13
CA ASP A 151 5.66 -7.17 -13.75
C ASP A 151 6.43 -8.25 -12.99
N LEU A 152 6.21 -8.40 -11.66
CA LEU A 152 6.76 -9.48 -10.84
C LEU A 152 6.29 -10.88 -11.23
N ASP A 153 5.20 -11.02 -11.98
CA ASP A 153 4.63 -12.32 -12.34
C ASP A 153 5.63 -13.18 -13.16
N SER A 154 6.42 -12.56 -14.04
CA SER A 154 7.45 -13.25 -14.81
C SER A 154 8.59 -13.77 -13.92
N TYR A 155 9.01 -12.95 -12.96
CA TYR A 155 10.02 -13.32 -11.98
C TYR A 155 9.53 -14.45 -11.07
N PHE A 156 8.30 -14.38 -10.56
CA PHE A 156 7.73 -15.47 -9.74
C PHE A 156 7.66 -16.80 -10.49
N LYS A 157 7.39 -16.79 -11.79
CA LYS A 157 7.40 -18.00 -12.62
C LYS A 157 8.79 -18.61 -12.74
N SER A 158 9.85 -17.80 -12.73
CA SER A 158 11.24 -18.25 -12.83
C SER A 158 11.79 -18.86 -11.54
N LEU A 159 11.15 -18.64 -10.38
CA LEU A 159 11.62 -19.12 -9.06
C LEU A 159 11.58 -20.65 -8.89
N GLY A 160 10.98 -21.40 -9.84
CA GLY A 160 10.91 -22.85 -9.79
C GLY A 160 9.90 -23.39 -8.77
N SER A 161 10.28 -24.47 -8.08
CA SER A 161 9.40 -25.21 -7.17
C SER A 161 10.13 -25.64 -5.89
N TYR A 162 9.35 -25.95 -4.86
CA TYR A 162 9.79 -26.51 -3.58
C TYR A 162 8.91 -27.70 -3.20
N VAL A 163 9.38 -28.48 -2.22
CA VAL A 163 8.59 -29.57 -1.63
C VAL A 163 7.96 -29.05 -0.34
N ASP A 164 6.64 -29.18 -0.20
CA ASP A 164 5.92 -28.77 1.01
C ASP A 164 6.07 -29.83 2.15
N GLU A 165 5.49 -29.53 3.32
CA GLU A 165 5.55 -30.38 4.52
C GLU A 165 4.95 -31.77 4.31
N ASN A 166 4.04 -31.90 3.33
CA ASN A 166 3.39 -33.16 2.99
C ASN A 166 4.11 -33.90 1.87
N GLY A 167 5.36 -33.50 1.51
CA GLY A 167 6.14 -34.10 0.44
C GLY A 167 5.65 -33.72 -0.96
N LYS A 168 4.70 -32.79 -1.11
CA LYS A 168 4.13 -32.42 -2.40
C LYS A 168 4.92 -31.30 -3.07
N ARG A 169 5.26 -31.47 -4.36
CA ARG A 169 5.93 -30.43 -5.15
C ARG A 169 4.97 -29.28 -5.45
N ARG A 170 5.38 -28.06 -5.08
CA ARG A 170 4.65 -26.80 -5.27
C ARG A 170 5.50 -25.81 -6.05
N ARG A 171 4.89 -25.05 -6.94
CA ARG A 171 5.57 -23.91 -7.60
C ARG A 171 5.48 -22.67 -6.71
N TYR A 172 6.58 -21.90 -6.58
CA TYR A 172 6.56 -20.62 -5.86
C TYR A 172 5.52 -19.66 -6.44
N PHE A 173 5.38 -19.62 -7.76
CA PHE A 173 4.36 -18.81 -8.44
C PHE A 173 2.92 -19.09 -7.97
N ALA A 174 2.59 -20.32 -7.62
CA ALA A 174 1.24 -20.67 -7.16
C ALA A 174 0.81 -19.91 -5.88
N LYS A 175 1.78 -19.46 -5.08
CA LYS A 175 1.56 -18.63 -3.89
C LYS A 175 1.04 -17.22 -4.25
N TYR A 176 1.35 -16.75 -5.45
CA TYR A 176 1.00 -15.41 -5.96
C TYR A 176 -0.10 -15.50 -7.03
N GLY A 177 -1.10 -16.35 -6.77
CA GLY A 177 -2.18 -16.64 -7.72
C GLY A 177 -3.12 -15.46 -7.99
N ALA A 178 -4.05 -15.67 -8.92
CA ALA A 178 -4.96 -14.65 -9.42
C ALA A 178 -5.92 -14.08 -8.37
N SER A 179 -6.15 -14.78 -7.26
CA SER A 179 -7.02 -14.34 -6.15
C SER A 179 -6.28 -13.51 -5.08
N THR A 180 -5.01 -13.18 -5.31
CA THR A 180 -4.23 -12.38 -4.35
C THR A 180 -4.15 -10.92 -4.78
N THR A 181 -3.76 -10.05 -3.83
CA THR A 181 -3.61 -8.61 -4.07
C THR A 181 -2.50 -8.31 -5.07
N HIS A 182 -2.82 -7.53 -6.09
CA HIS A 182 -1.90 -7.00 -7.09
C HIS A 182 -2.55 -5.86 -7.89
N MET A 183 -1.76 -5.08 -8.61
CA MET A 183 -2.19 -3.86 -9.28
C MET A 183 -3.37 -4.07 -10.25
N LYS A 184 -3.38 -5.14 -11.06
CA LYS A 184 -4.51 -5.45 -11.97
C LYS A 184 -5.83 -5.71 -11.24
N LYS A 185 -5.81 -6.02 -9.95
CA LYS A 185 -7.01 -6.18 -9.12
C LYS A 185 -7.43 -4.87 -8.43
N LEU A 186 -6.46 -4.04 -8.08
CA LEU A 186 -6.70 -2.74 -7.45
C LEU A 186 -7.28 -1.72 -8.43
N LEU A 187 -6.69 -1.58 -9.61
CA LEU A 187 -7.06 -0.52 -10.56
C LEU A 187 -8.54 -0.53 -10.99
N PRO A 188 -9.17 -1.69 -11.30
CA PRO A 188 -10.60 -1.71 -11.61
C PRO A 188 -11.46 -1.21 -10.45
N ARG A 189 -11.06 -1.47 -9.21
CA ARG A 189 -11.78 -1.02 -8.01
C ARG A 189 -11.69 0.49 -7.82
N LEU A 190 -10.51 1.07 -8.06
CA LEU A 190 -10.33 2.53 -8.04
C LEU A 190 -11.15 3.19 -9.16
N ARG A 191 -11.11 2.65 -10.39
CA ARG A 191 -11.89 3.16 -11.52
C ARG A 191 -13.41 3.07 -11.29
N ALA A 192 -13.86 2.03 -10.59
CA ALA A 192 -15.25 1.87 -10.17
C ALA A 192 -15.65 2.79 -8.99
N GLY A 193 -14.74 3.63 -8.47
CA GLY A 193 -15.02 4.59 -7.41
C GLY A 193 -15.22 3.98 -6.03
N ARG A 194 -14.66 2.79 -5.75
CA ARG A 194 -14.88 2.12 -4.46
C ARG A 194 -14.27 2.88 -3.27
N CYS A 195 -13.28 3.75 -3.52
CA CYS A 195 -12.74 4.68 -2.51
C CYS A 195 -13.60 5.95 -2.33
N GLY A 196 -14.79 6.04 -2.94
CA GLY A 196 -15.63 7.24 -2.91
C GLY A 196 -14.90 8.45 -3.50
N GLY A 197 -14.92 9.56 -2.77
CA GLY A 197 -14.18 10.80 -3.14
C GLY A 197 -12.70 10.80 -2.79
N CYS A 198 -12.22 9.83 -2.00
CA CYS A 198 -10.85 9.82 -1.48
C CYS A 198 -9.80 9.77 -2.61
N PRO A 199 -8.85 10.73 -2.65
CA PRO A 199 -7.68 10.66 -3.50
C PRO A 199 -6.77 9.51 -3.08
N VAL A 200 -6.35 8.65 -4.04
CA VAL A 200 -5.50 7.49 -3.74
C VAL A 200 -4.31 7.43 -4.70
N LEU A 201 -3.11 7.40 -4.16
CA LEU A 201 -1.91 7.03 -4.90
C LEU A 201 -1.70 5.52 -4.77
N ALA A 202 -1.94 4.77 -5.85
CA ALA A 202 -1.63 3.35 -5.89
C ALA A 202 -0.18 3.14 -6.34
N VAL A 203 0.59 2.37 -5.56
CA VAL A 203 2.01 2.12 -5.78
C VAL A 203 2.26 0.62 -5.88
N GLY A 204 2.78 0.19 -7.04
CA GLY A 204 3.11 -1.22 -7.30
C GLY A 204 4.60 -1.49 -7.14
N ILE A 205 4.95 -2.41 -6.25
CA ILE A 205 6.32 -2.92 -6.09
C ILE A 205 6.70 -3.67 -7.37
N THR A 206 7.73 -3.21 -8.07
CA THR A 206 8.18 -3.75 -9.35
C THR A 206 9.44 -4.63 -9.21
N GLN A 207 9.83 -5.30 -10.29
CA GLN A 207 11.11 -6.03 -10.36
C GLN A 207 12.33 -5.14 -10.11
N LYS A 208 12.21 -3.82 -10.28
CA LYS A 208 13.30 -2.87 -9.98
C LYS A 208 13.69 -2.84 -8.50
N GLN A 209 12.82 -3.34 -7.61
CA GLN A 209 13.09 -3.45 -6.18
C GLN A 209 13.84 -4.75 -5.83
N LEU A 210 13.94 -5.70 -6.76
CA LEU A 210 14.63 -6.96 -6.52
C LEU A 210 16.12 -6.73 -6.30
N VAL A 211 16.63 -7.30 -5.22
CA VAL A 211 18.06 -7.45 -5.00
C VAL A 211 18.40 -8.94 -5.05
N LYS A 212 19.52 -9.27 -5.66
CA LYS A 212 20.06 -10.63 -5.58
C LYS A 212 20.55 -10.84 -4.15
N ASP A 213 20.14 -11.92 -3.54
CA ASP A 213 20.79 -12.37 -2.31
C ASP A 213 22.25 -12.65 -2.69
N ASN A 214 23.18 -11.81 -2.22
CA ASN A 214 24.57 -12.14 -2.27
C ASN A 214 24.75 -13.31 -1.30
N GLY A 215 24.95 -14.51 -1.87
CA GLY A 215 25.23 -15.73 -1.13
C GLY A 215 26.53 -15.65 -0.32
#